data_55f2e4ad423b191a5f5744778e9eea27
#
_entry.id   55f2e4ad423b191a5f5744778e9eea27
#
_cell.length_a   1.000
_cell.length_b   1.000
_cell.length_c   1.000
_cell.angle_alpha   90.00
_cell.angle_beta   90.00
_cell.angle_gamma   90.00
#
_symmetry.space_group_name_H-M   'P 1'
#
loop_
_entity.id
_entity.type
_entity.pdbx_description
1 polymer ?
#
loop_
_entity_poly.entity_id
_entity_poly.type
_entity_poly.pdbx_seq_one_letter_code
_entity_poly.pdbx_strand_id
1 'polypeptide(L)'
;MLDNTGYEEITLSSLSSSDYSHLEELVNFLIEHCKNKKVNISLPSLRIDAFSLDVMQKVQDIKKSSLTFAPEAGSQRLRDVINKGLTEEVILKGATEAFEGGWNRVKLYFMLGLPTETEEDIKGIAELSNKIAAAYYETVPKEKRNGKVQIVASTSFFIPKPFTPFQWAAQCTKEQFIEKAYTTRRAISEQLNQKSIKYNWHEADASVMEGILARGDRKIAQVILKAYQKGCIFDAWGAVSYTHLR
;
A
#
# COMPACT_ATOMS: atom_id res chain seq x y z
N MET A 1 -21.27 -19.81 5.19
CA MET A 1 -20.41 -19.41 4.05
C MET A 1 -19.23 -20.37 3.92
N LEU A 2 -18.34 -20.50 4.89
CA LEU A 2 -17.17 -21.41 4.83
C LEU A 2 -17.54 -22.86 4.53
N ASP A 3 -18.51 -23.42 5.25
CA ASP A 3 -18.94 -24.80 5.07
C ASP A 3 -19.53 -25.09 3.67
N ASN A 4 -20.02 -24.04 2.98
CA ASN A 4 -20.60 -24.16 1.64
C ASN A 4 -19.60 -23.91 0.52
N THR A 5 -18.46 -23.28 0.80
CA THR A 5 -17.50 -22.85 -0.21
C THR A 5 -16.17 -23.59 -0.13
N GLY A 6 -15.86 -24.19 1.03
CA GLY A 6 -14.59 -24.86 1.27
C GLY A 6 -13.37 -23.94 1.36
N TYR A 7 -13.57 -22.61 1.44
CA TYR A 7 -12.44 -21.67 1.61
C TYR A 7 -11.89 -21.73 3.04
N GLU A 8 -10.56 -21.59 3.13
CA GLU A 8 -9.81 -21.58 4.39
C GLU A 8 -9.40 -20.17 4.83
N GLU A 9 -9.99 -19.12 4.24
CA GLU A 9 -9.72 -17.74 4.57
C GLU A 9 -10.99 -16.89 4.57
N ILE A 10 -11.11 -16.03 5.59
CA ILE A 10 -12.11 -14.97 5.67
C ILE A 10 -11.37 -13.62 5.64
N THR A 11 -11.76 -12.76 4.72
CA THR A 11 -11.28 -11.38 4.66
C THR A 11 -12.41 -10.44 5.07
N LEU A 12 -12.17 -9.59 6.07
CA LEU A 12 -13.07 -8.49 6.39
C LEU A 12 -12.83 -7.37 5.36
N SER A 13 -13.88 -6.86 4.75
CA SER A 13 -13.78 -5.80 3.75
C SER A 13 -14.24 -4.46 4.34
N SER A 14 -13.33 -3.50 4.39
CA SER A 14 -13.60 -2.13 4.83
C SER A 14 -12.57 -1.17 4.24
N LEU A 15 -12.93 0.10 4.10
CA LEU A 15 -11.96 1.18 3.77
C LEU A 15 -11.03 1.47 4.94
N SER A 16 -11.48 1.26 6.18
CA SER A 16 -10.68 1.34 7.40
C SER A 16 -11.25 0.37 8.44
N SER A 17 -10.63 -0.78 8.58
CA SER A 17 -11.08 -1.80 9.55
C SER A 17 -10.94 -1.33 11.00
N SER A 18 -9.93 -0.51 11.29
CA SER A 18 -9.66 0.02 12.63
C SER A 18 -10.67 1.05 13.13
N ASP A 19 -11.47 1.64 12.24
CA ASP A 19 -12.50 2.62 12.62
C ASP A 19 -13.82 1.96 13.07
N TYR A 20 -13.93 0.62 12.94
CA TYR A 20 -15.10 -0.10 13.42
C TYR A 20 -15.06 -0.24 14.93
N SER A 21 -16.03 0.38 15.62
CA SER A 21 -16.08 0.47 17.09
C SER A 21 -16.11 -0.88 17.83
N HIS A 22 -16.60 -1.94 17.17
CA HIS A 22 -16.68 -3.29 17.72
C HIS A 22 -15.69 -4.27 17.07
N LEU A 23 -14.56 -3.76 16.55
CA LEU A 23 -13.57 -4.60 15.85
C LEU A 23 -13.04 -5.72 16.75
N GLU A 24 -12.72 -5.42 18.00
CA GLU A 24 -12.18 -6.41 18.94
C GLU A 24 -13.19 -7.53 19.24
N GLU A 25 -14.44 -7.18 19.48
CA GLU A 25 -15.52 -8.17 19.72
C GLU A 25 -15.71 -9.05 18.49
N LEU A 26 -15.74 -8.46 17.29
CA LEU A 26 -15.87 -9.18 16.03
C LEU A 26 -14.70 -10.14 15.79
N VAL A 27 -13.49 -9.68 16.04
CA VAL A 27 -12.26 -10.50 15.85
C VAL A 27 -12.25 -11.66 16.85
N ASN A 28 -12.56 -11.41 18.13
CA ASN A 28 -12.65 -12.47 19.13
C ASN A 28 -13.71 -13.51 18.74
N PHE A 29 -14.90 -13.09 18.32
CA PHE A 29 -15.95 -13.97 17.83
C PHE A 29 -15.49 -14.83 16.64
N LEU A 30 -14.83 -14.22 15.66
CA LEU A 30 -14.31 -14.94 14.49
C LEU A 30 -13.21 -15.94 14.86
N ILE A 31 -12.32 -15.57 15.78
CA ILE A 31 -11.25 -16.46 16.27
C ILE A 31 -11.88 -17.70 16.93
N GLU A 32 -12.81 -17.51 17.85
CA GLU A 32 -13.48 -18.64 18.52
C GLU A 32 -14.20 -19.57 17.52
N HIS A 33 -14.92 -19.00 16.56
CA HIS A 33 -15.64 -19.77 15.53
C HIS A 33 -14.72 -20.50 14.55
N CYS A 34 -13.55 -19.93 14.26
CA CYS A 34 -12.60 -20.44 13.26
C CYS A 34 -11.51 -21.32 13.86
N LYS A 35 -11.28 -21.28 15.17
CA LYS A 35 -10.19 -21.97 15.87
C LYS A 35 -10.08 -23.46 15.52
N ASN A 36 -11.22 -24.16 15.43
CA ASN A 36 -11.27 -25.58 15.13
C ASN A 36 -11.30 -25.90 13.61
N LYS A 37 -11.47 -24.89 12.76
CA LYS A 37 -11.63 -25.06 11.31
C LYS A 37 -10.36 -24.72 10.52
N LYS A 38 -9.28 -24.28 11.19
CA LYS A 38 -8.02 -23.80 10.57
C LYS A 38 -8.23 -22.70 9.52
N VAL A 39 -9.24 -21.86 9.72
CA VAL A 39 -9.58 -20.76 8.81
C VAL A 39 -8.76 -19.53 9.18
N ASN A 40 -8.11 -18.93 8.19
CA ASN A 40 -7.38 -17.69 8.35
C ASN A 40 -8.32 -16.49 8.39
N ILE A 41 -7.99 -15.51 9.23
CA ILE A 41 -8.70 -14.23 9.28
C ILE A 41 -7.75 -13.15 8.76
N SER A 42 -8.16 -12.45 7.71
CA SER A 42 -7.41 -11.35 7.11
C SER A 42 -8.10 -10.03 7.42
N LEU A 43 -7.36 -9.09 8.00
CA LEU A 43 -7.81 -7.73 8.31
C LEU A 43 -7.11 -6.74 7.37
N PRO A 44 -7.73 -6.36 6.26
CA PRO A 44 -7.18 -5.35 5.37
C PRO A 44 -7.37 -3.94 5.95
N SER A 45 -6.58 -2.99 5.45
CA SER A 45 -6.77 -1.55 5.70
C SER A 45 -6.75 -1.15 7.18
N LEU A 46 -5.77 -1.64 7.92
CA LEU A 46 -5.52 -1.17 9.29
C LEU A 46 -4.80 0.18 9.26
N ARG A 47 -5.32 1.12 10.03
CA ARG A 47 -4.64 2.40 10.25
C ARG A 47 -3.53 2.22 11.27
N ILE A 48 -2.40 2.84 11.01
CA ILE A 48 -1.21 2.76 11.88
C ILE A 48 -1.43 3.44 13.23
N ASP A 49 -2.25 4.49 13.26
CA ASP A 49 -2.57 5.28 14.44
C ASP A 49 -3.68 4.65 15.34
N ALA A 50 -4.41 3.68 14.80
CA ALA A 50 -5.44 2.92 15.52
C ALA A 50 -5.06 1.44 15.68
N PHE A 51 -3.76 1.15 15.68
CA PHE A 51 -3.23 -0.19 15.76
C PHE A 51 -3.39 -0.73 17.21
N SER A 52 -4.16 -1.81 17.37
CA SER A 52 -4.28 -2.54 18.64
C SER A 52 -3.45 -3.81 18.55
N LEU A 53 -2.30 -3.84 19.22
CA LEU A 53 -1.41 -5.00 19.32
C LEU A 53 -2.15 -6.25 19.81
N ASP A 54 -3.03 -6.12 20.81
CA ASP A 54 -3.76 -7.24 21.38
C ASP A 54 -4.67 -7.94 20.38
N VAL A 55 -5.39 -7.16 19.57
CA VAL A 55 -6.26 -7.69 18.51
C VAL A 55 -5.42 -8.39 17.44
N MET A 56 -4.30 -7.79 17.08
CA MET A 56 -3.45 -8.32 16.03
C MET A 56 -2.66 -9.56 16.46
N GLN A 57 -2.21 -9.65 17.70
CA GLN A 57 -1.57 -10.84 18.24
C GLN A 57 -2.52 -12.04 18.22
N LYS A 58 -3.78 -11.82 18.59
CA LYS A 58 -4.82 -12.87 18.55
C LYS A 58 -5.05 -13.39 17.11
N VAL A 59 -4.98 -12.52 16.11
CA VAL A 59 -5.12 -12.92 14.68
C VAL A 59 -3.87 -13.64 14.17
N GLN A 60 -2.68 -13.25 14.65
CA GLN A 60 -1.40 -13.87 14.26
C GLN A 60 -1.25 -15.33 14.68
N ASP A 61 -1.87 -15.73 15.79
CA ASP A 61 -1.82 -17.12 16.25
C ASP A 61 -2.40 -18.09 15.21
N ILE A 62 -3.18 -17.56 14.24
CA ILE A 62 -3.79 -18.34 13.17
C ILE A 62 -2.92 -18.35 11.92
N LYS A 63 -2.43 -17.19 11.46
CA LYS A 63 -1.48 -17.07 10.32
C LYS A 63 -0.81 -15.70 10.29
N LYS A 64 0.52 -15.66 10.11
CA LYS A 64 1.28 -14.42 9.96
C LYS A 64 1.00 -13.76 8.60
N SER A 65 0.27 -12.65 8.60
CA SER A 65 0.07 -11.79 7.45
C SER A 65 1.08 -10.63 7.44
N SER A 66 1.31 -10.01 6.28
CA SER A 66 2.09 -8.76 6.21
C SER A 66 1.23 -7.60 6.68
N LEU A 67 1.81 -6.69 7.47
CA LEU A 67 1.16 -5.43 7.80
C LEU A 67 1.28 -4.45 6.64
N THR A 68 0.22 -3.69 6.41
CA THR A 68 0.16 -2.69 5.36
C THR A 68 -0.16 -1.34 5.96
N PHE A 69 0.69 -0.37 5.67
CA PHE A 69 0.52 1.03 6.05
C PHE A 69 0.50 1.91 4.81
N ALA A 70 -0.23 3.00 4.87
CA ALA A 70 -0.34 3.96 3.80
C ALA A 70 0.11 5.37 4.23
N PRO A 71 1.41 5.64 4.32
CA PRO A 71 1.92 6.99 4.59
C PRO A 71 1.53 7.98 3.49
N GLU A 72 1.33 7.52 2.27
CA GLU A 72 1.01 8.23 1.04
C GLU A 72 2.14 9.11 0.51
N ALA A 73 2.94 9.74 1.37
CA ALA A 73 4.08 10.55 0.99
C ALA A 73 5.32 10.27 1.86
N GLY A 74 6.51 10.42 1.29
CA GLY A 74 7.77 10.14 1.98
C GLY A 74 8.10 11.16 3.05
N SER A 75 7.89 12.45 2.79
CA SER A 75 8.18 13.54 3.72
C SER A 75 6.98 13.94 4.57
N GLN A 76 7.26 14.48 5.77
CA GLN A 76 6.20 15.06 6.62
C GLN A 76 5.53 16.23 5.91
N ARG A 77 6.33 17.13 5.30
CA ARG A 77 5.80 18.26 4.54
C ARG A 77 4.73 17.86 3.54
N LEU A 78 4.99 16.83 2.76
CA LEU A 78 4.05 16.41 1.71
C LEU A 78 2.85 15.67 2.29
N ARG A 79 3.00 14.94 3.40
CA ARG A 79 1.87 14.39 4.17
C ARG A 79 0.94 15.49 4.68
N ASP A 80 1.51 16.59 5.15
CA ASP A 80 0.73 17.76 5.61
C ASP A 80 0.00 18.44 4.46
N VAL A 81 0.62 18.58 3.29
CA VAL A 81 0.00 19.12 2.07
C VAL A 81 -1.24 18.32 1.66
N ILE A 82 -1.18 17.00 1.74
CA ILE A 82 -2.33 16.13 1.41
C ILE A 82 -3.29 15.91 2.60
N ASN A 83 -3.06 16.60 3.71
CA ASN A 83 -3.84 16.49 4.94
C ASN A 83 -3.96 15.04 5.45
N LYS A 84 -2.85 14.27 5.38
CA LYS A 84 -2.85 12.86 5.81
C LYS A 84 -2.97 12.71 7.33
N GLY A 85 -2.54 13.72 8.09
CA GLY A 85 -2.62 13.73 9.56
C GLY A 85 -1.76 12.66 10.24
N LEU A 86 -0.76 12.11 9.53
CA LEU A 86 0.09 11.03 9.98
C LEU A 86 1.53 11.51 10.11
N THR A 87 2.07 11.51 11.34
CA THR A 87 3.47 11.93 11.59
C THR A 87 4.45 10.77 11.41
N GLU A 88 5.72 11.10 11.16
CA GLU A 88 6.79 10.10 11.07
C GLU A 88 6.91 9.30 12.38
N GLU A 89 6.77 9.97 13.54
CA GLU A 89 6.82 9.32 14.84
C GLU A 89 5.73 8.27 15.01
N VAL A 90 4.49 8.57 14.59
CA VAL A 90 3.38 7.62 14.65
C VAL A 90 3.64 6.42 13.73
N ILE A 91 4.21 6.66 12.53
CA ILE A 91 4.57 5.59 11.61
C ILE A 91 5.64 4.67 12.21
N LEU A 92 6.71 5.26 12.76
CA LEU A 92 7.80 4.50 13.37
C LEU A 92 7.33 3.75 14.62
N LYS A 93 6.53 4.39 15.47
CA LYS A 93 5.93 3.75 16.65
C LYS A 93 5.11 2.52 16.25
N GLY A 94 4.17 2.67 15.31
CA GLY A 94 3.33 1.55 14.88
C GLY A 94 4.13 0.41 14.23
N ALA A 95 5.19 0.74 13.47
CA ALA A 95 6.09 -0.26 12.92
C ALA A 95 6.88 -0.99 14.01
N THR A 96 7.38 -0.27 15.02
CA THR A 96 8.11 -0.83 16.17
C THR A 96 7.23 -1.78 16.98
N GLU A 97 6.03 -1.34 17.34
CA GLU A 97 5.04 -2.18 18.01
C GLU A 97 4.72 -3.46 17.24
N ALA A 98 4.60 -3.35 15.91
CA ALA A 98 4.42 -4.51 15.06
C ALA A 98 5.62 -5.48 15.13
N PHE A 99 6.84 -4.97 15.12
CA PHE A 99 8.06 -5.79 15.22
C PHE A 99 8.18 -6.48 16.59
N GLU A 100 7.83 -5.79 17.67
CA GLU A 100 7.72 -6.38 19.01
C GLU A 100 6.67 -7.49 19.07
N GLY A 101 5.56 -7.32 18.34
CA GLY A 101 4.54 -8.34 18.15
C GLY A 101 4.96 -9.51 17.24
N GLY A 102 6.20 -9.50 16.72
CA GLY A 102 6.78 -10.61 15.93
C GLY A 102 6.59 -10.52 14.41
N TRP A 103 6.09 -9.38 13.89
CA TRP A 103 6.10 -9.13 12.45
C TRP A 103 7.51 -8.84 11.97
N ASN A 104 7.83 -9.29 10.78
CA ASN A 104 9.07 -8.98 10.08
C ASN A 104 8.84 -8.52 8.64
N ARG A 105 7.57 -8.32 8.26
CA ARG A 105 7.21 -7.83 6.93
C ARG A 105 6.20 -6.69 7.05
N VAL A 106 6.59 -5.52 6.50
CA VAL A 106 5.75 -4.32 6.44
C VAL A 106 5.65 -3.87 4.99
N LYS A 107 4.44 -3.59 4.53
CA LYS A 107 4.16 -3.02 3.22
C LYS A 107 3.74 -1.56 3.39
N LEU A 108 4.38 -0.69 2.63
CA LEU A 108 4.15 0.74 2.64
C LEU A 108 3.59 1.18 1.28
N TYR A 109 2.51 1.94 1.30
CA TYR A 109 1.95 2.56 0.11
C TYR A 109 2.27 4.05 0.08
N PHE A 110 2.72 4.50 -1.09
CA PHE A 110 3.02 5.90 -1.39
C PHE A 110 2.42 6.30 -2.73
N MET A 111 2.28 7.60 -2.94
CA MET A 111 1.97 8.20 -4.23
C MET A 111 3.15 9.03 -4.73
N LEU A 112 3.38 9.00 -6.05
CA LEU A 112 4.30 9.88 -6.76
C LEU A 112 3.53 10.82 -7.67
N GLY A 113 4.03 12.04 -7.85
CA GLY A 113 3.38 13.07 -8.65
C GLY A 113 2.32 13.86 -7.90
N LEU A 114 2.34 13.85 -6.57
CA LEU A 114 1.47 14.69 -5.75
C LEU A 114 1.71 16.19 -6.03
N PRO A 115 0.68 17.04 -5.89
CA PRO A 115 0.85 18.48 -6.00
C PRO A 115 1.94 18.99 -5.06
N THR A 116 2.81 19.88 -5.55
CA THR A 116 3.97 20.46 -4.84
C THR A 116 5.10 19.47 -4.46
N GLU A 117 5.07 18.24 -4.96
CA GLU A 117 6.12 17.26 -4.71
C GLU A 117 7.48 17.74 -5.22
N THR A 118 8.48 17.64 -4.37
CA THR A 118 9.89 17.92 -4.70
C THR A 118 10.73 16.64 -4.75
N GLU A 119 11.98 16.74 -5.20
CA GLU A 119 12.88 15.59 -5.22
C GLU A 119 13.18 15.07 -3.79
N GLU A 120 13.26 15.98 -2.82
CA GLU A 120 13.44 15.64 -1.40
C GLU A 120 12.25 14.82 -0.87
N ASP A 121 11.03 15.14 -1.28
CA ASP A 121 9.85 14.35 -0.89
C ASP A 121 9.91 12.92 -1.46
N ILE A 122 10.40 12.80 -2.69
CA ILE A 122 10.60 11.49 -3.34
C ILE A 122 11.67 10.67 -2.61
N LYS A 123 12.81 11.31 -2.27
CA LYS A 123 13.88 10.68 -1.48
C LYS A 123 13.41 10.29 -0.08
N GLY A 124 12.52 11.07 0.50
CA GLY A 124 11.88 10.78 1.78
C GLY A 124 11.18 9.41 1.83
N ILE A 125 10.74 8.87 0.70
CA ILE A 125 10.20 7.49 0.63
C ILE A 125 11.29 6.46 1.00
N ALA A 126 12.50 6.66 0.46
CA ALA A 126 13.64 5.79 0.75
C ALA A 126 14.09 5.92 2.20
N GLU A 127 14.16 7.15 2.70
CA GLU A 127 14.58 7.46 4.07
C GLU A 127 13.60 6.87 5.09
N LEU A 128 12.30 7.07 4.92
CA LEU A 128 11.27 6.51 5.80
C LEU A 128 11.32 4.98 5.79
N SER A 129 11.44 4.37 4.60
CA SER A 129 11.57 2.92 4.47
C SER A 129 12.83 2.38 5.19
N ASN A 130 13.93 3.11 5.11
CA ASN A 130 15.18 2.78 5.80
C ASN A 130 15.06 2.92 7.31
N LYS A 131 14.43 3.98 7.81
CA LYS A 131 14.17 4.19 9.25
C LYS A 131 13.33 3.05 9.83
N ILE A 132 12.29 2.63 9.10
CA ILE A 132 11.46 1.48 9.52
C ILE A 132 12.28 0.19 9.54
N ALA A 133 13.15 -0.03 8.53
CA ALA A 133 14.03 -1.20 8.54
C ALA A 133 15.05 -1.17 9.70
N ALA A 134 15.60 0.02 10.02
CA ALA A 134 16.51 0.21 11.16
C ALA A 134 15.81 -0.09 12.48
N ALA A 135 14.58 0.42 12.67
CA ALA A 135 13.79 0.20 13.88
C ALA A 135 13.63 -1.30 14.20
N TYR A 136 13.47 -2.17 13.21
CA TYR A 136 13.44 -3.62 13.44
C TYR A 136 14.72 -4.13 14.06
N TYR A 137 15.87 -3.71 13.54
CA TYR A 137 17.17 -4.17 14.05
C TYR A 137 17.53 -3.58 15.40
N GLU A 138 17.00 -2.44 15.74
CA GLU A 138 17.18 -1.79 17.04
C GLU A 138 16.27 -2.39 18.12
N THR A 139 15.03 -2.70 17.76
CA THR A 139 14.00 -3.16 18.70
C THR A 139 14.05 -4.66 18.95
N VAL A 140 14.24 -5.46 17.89
CA VAL A 140 14.17 -6.93 18.00
C VAL A 140 15.55 -7.52 18.29
N PRO A 141 15.79 -8.13 19.47
CA PRO A 141 17.03 -8.80 19.80
C PRO A 141 17.38 -9.89 18.80
N LYS A 142 18.68 -10.10 18.54
CA LYS A 142 19.16 -11.05 17.53
C LYS A 142 18.56 -12.45 17.69
N GLU A 143 18.43 -12.90 18.91
CA GLU A 143 17.94 -14.24 19.30
C GLU A 143 16.44 -14.42 19.02
N LYS A 144 15.69 -13.28 19.00
CA LYS A 144 14.24 -13.28 18.75
C LYS A 144 13.88 -12.98 17.29
N ARG A 145 14.88 -12.69 16.43
CA ARG A 145 14.61 -12.37 15.01
C ARG A 145 14.16 -13.60 14.24
N ASN A 146 12.95 -13.54 13.73
CA ASN A 146 12.43 -14.54 12.82
C ASN A 146 12.83 -14.22 11.36
N GLY A 147 14.14 -14.23 11.09
CA GLY A 147 14.71 -13.88 9.81
C GLY A 147 14.99 -12.40 9.60
N LYS A 148 15.21 -12.01 8.34
CA LYS A 148 15.44 -10.60 7.95
C LYS A 148 14.12 -9.84 7.85
N VAL A 149 14.15 -8.57 8.24
CA VAL A 149 13.02 -7.68 7.98
C VAL A 149 12.83 -7.47 6.46
N GLN A 150 11.61 -7.39 6.03
CA GLN A 150 11.25 -7.06 4.66
C GLN A 150 10.29 -5.87 4.64
N ILE A 151 10.78 -4.74 4.15
CA ILE A 151 9.98 -3.56 3.88
C ILE A 151 9.64 -3.55 2.39
N VAL A 152 8.37 -3.51 2.05
CA VAL A 152 7.91 -3.43 0.66
C VAL A 152 7.34 -2.03 0.43
N ALA A 153 8.13 -1.15 -0.15
CA ALA A 153 7.66 0.16 -0.59
C ALA A 153 6.98 0.00 -1.96
N SER A 154 5.71 0.36 -2.03
CA SER A 154 4.92 0.33 -3.27
C SER A 154 4.41 1.72 -3.59
N THR A 155 4.72 2.24 -4.77
CA THR A 155 4.23 3.53 -5.22
C THR A 155 3.17 3.37 -6.31
N SER A 156 2.09 4.13 -6.17
CA SER A 156 1.14 4.43 -7.23
C SER A 156 1.40 5.84 -7.75
N PHE A 157 0.81 6.19 -8.88
CA PHE A 157 0.91 7.53 -9.44
C PHE A 157 -0.33 8.33 -9.11
N PHE A 158 -0.12 9.60 -8.75
CA PHE A 158 -1.21 10.49 -8.40
C PHE A 158 -2.07 10.81 -9.64
N ILE A 159 -3.38 10.63 -9.48
CA ILE A 159 -4.37 10.97 -10.49
C ILE A 159 -5.34 11.97 -9.87
N PRO A 160 -5.44 13.20 -10.42
CA PRO A 160 -6.35 14.21 -9.91
C PRO A 160 -7.80 13.84 -10.25
N LYS A 161 -8.48 13.17 -9.33
CA LYS A 161 -9.85 12.70 -9.54
C LYS A 161 -10.88 13.82 -9.35
N PRO A 162 -11.96 13.84 -10.15
CA PRO A 162 -13.06 14.78 -9.97
C PRO A 162 -13.64 14.72 -8.56
N PHE A 163 -14.17 15.83 -8.11
CA PHE A 163 -14.80 16.00 -6.79
C PHE A 163 -13.86 15.79 -5.59
N THR A 164 -12.56 15.88 -5.82
CA THR A 164 -11.52 15.86 -4.76
C THR A 164 -10.86 17.23 -4.66
N PRO A 165 -10.20 17.58 -3.52
CA PRO A 165 -9.51 18.87 -3.38
C PRO A 165 -8.50 19.15 -4.49
N PHE A 166 -7.82 18.12 -4.99
CA PHE A 166 -6.80 18.24 -6.04
C PHE A 166 -7.33 18.00 -7.47
N GLN A 167 -8.64 18.06 -7.69
CA GLN A 167 -9.23 17.82 -9.02
C GLN A 167 -8.69 18.72 -10.13
N TRP A 168 -8.17 19.90 -9.79
CA TRP A 168 -7.62 20.88 -10.73
C TRP A 168 -6.08 20.82 -10.83
N ALA A 169 -5.43 19.95 -10.07
CA ALA A 169 -4.00 19.76 -10.19
C ALA A 169 -3.64 19.11 -11.53
N ALA A 170 -2.45 19.42 -12.03
CA ALA A 170 -1.92 18.74 -13.20
C ALA A 170 -1.54 17.30 -12.89
N GLN A 171 -1.85 16.38 -13.80
CA GLN A 171 -1.32 15.02 -13.77
C GLN A 171 0.06 15.00 -14.43
N CYS A 172 0.99 14.27 -13.86
CA CYS A 172 2.29 14.04 -14.48
C CYS A 172 2.14 13.27 -15.80
N THR A 173 3.07 13.52 -16.73
CA THR A 173 3.21 12.70 -17.94
C THR A 173 3.76 11.31 -17.60
N LYS A 174 3.67 10.39 -18.54
CA LYS A 174 4.27 9.05 -18.42
C LYS A 174 5.77 9.13 -18.08
N GLU A 175 6.49 9.97 -18.80
CA GLU A 175 7.94 10.16 -18.64
C GLU A 175 8.28 10.69 -17.24
N GLN A 176 7.52 11.66 -16.76
CA GLN A 176 7.68 12.22 -15.41
C GLN A 176 7.40 11.17 -14.33
N PHE A 177 6.38 10.34 -14.49
CA PHE A 177 6.09 9.23 -13.57
C PHE A 177 7.26 8.24 -13.51
N ILE A 178 7.77 7.84 -14.68
CA ILE A 178 8.89 6.91 -14.78
C ILE A 178 10.16 7.52 -14.15
N GLU A 179 10.46 8.78 -14.40
CA GLU A 179 11.60 9.49 -13.81
C GLU A 179 11.51 9.49 -12.28
N LYS A 180 10.35 9.84 -11.72
CA LYS A 180 10.11 9.84 -10.26
C LYS A 180 10.30 8.45 -9.65
N ALA A 181 9.79 7.41 -10.32
CA ALA A 181 9.96 6.04 -9.87
C ALA A 181 11.44 5.61 -9.86
N TYR A 182 12.20 5.98 -10.89
CA TYR A 182 13.65 5.72 -10.93
C TYR A 182 14.42 6.54 -9.90
N THR A 183 14.03 7.78 -9.62
CA THR A 183 14.60 8.60 -8.53
C THR A 183 14.39 7.92 -7.18
N THR A 184 13.17 7.45 -6.89
CA THR A 184 12.89 6.66 -5.69
C THR A 184 13.78 5.41 -5.60
N ARG A 185 13.90 4.67 -6.70
CA ARG A 185 14.73 3.46 -6.77
C ARG A 185 16.19 3.73 -6.48
N ARG A 186 16.75 4.81 -7.06
CA ARG A 186 18.15 5.25 -6.80
C ARG A 186 18.32 5.61 -5.33
N ALA A 187 17.43 6.44 -4.78
CA ALA A 187 17.48 6.82 -3.38
C ALA A 187 17.43 5.60 -2.42
N ILE A 188 16.64 4.59 -2.74
CA ILE A 188 16.62 3.32 -1.97
C ILE A 188 17.97 2.59 -2.06
N SER A 189 18.59 2.55 -3.25
CA SER A 189 19.87 1.87 -3.43
C SER A 189 21.04 2.51 -2.66
N GLU A 190 20.88 3.74 -2.22
CA GLU A 190 21.84 4.50 -1.41
C GLU A 190 21.64 4.29 0.11
N GLN A 191 20.53 3.65 0.52
CA GLN A 191 20.22 3.46 1.93
C GLN A 191 21.02 2.31 2.56
N LEU A 192 21.32 2.45 3.84
CA LEU A 192 22.06 1.45 4.62
C LEU A 192 21.36 0.07 4.61
N ASN A 193 20.05 0.07 4.77
CA ASN A 193 19.23 -1.14 4.82
C ASN A 193 18.60 -1.50 3.46
N GLN A 194 19.19 -1.08 2.34
CA GLN A 194 18.63 -1.31 1.00
C GLN A 194 18.26 -2.77 0.71
N LYS A 195 19.05 -3.72 1.23
CA LYS A 195 18.79 -5.17 1.07
C LYS A 195 17.53 -5.67 1.77
N SER A 196 17.00 -4.88 2.69
CA SER A 196 15.74 -5.16 3.39
C SER A 196 14.54 -4.47 2.73
N ILE A 197 14.78 -3.59 1.74
CA ILE A 197 13.75 -2.79 1.08
C ILE A 197 13.51 -3.32 -0.32
N LYS A 198 12.29 -3.78 -0.59
CA LYS A 198 11.82 -4.11 -1.94
C LYS A 198 10.96 -2.96 -2.45
N TYR A 199 11.25 -2.48 -3.66
CA TYR A 199 10.52 -1.38 -4.27
C TYR A 199 9.74 -1.85 -5.50
N ASN A 200 8.46 -1.47 -5.57
CA ASN A 200 7.59 -1.70 -6.71
C ASN A 200 6.85 -0.40 -7.04
N TRP A 201 6.47 -0.23 -8.31
CA TRP A 201 5.60 0.86 -8.75
C TRP A 201 4.59 0.36 -9.77
N HIS A 202 3.48 1.10 -9.92
CA HIS A 202 2.46 0.81 -10.90
C HIS A 202 2.90 1.15 -12.32
N GLU A 203 2.29 0.52 -13.30
CA GLU A 203 2.51 0.83 -14.71
C GLU A 203 2.07 2.27 -15.02
N ALA A 204 2.98 3.06 -15.63
CA ALA A 204 2.71 4.46 -15.93
C ALA A 204 1.63 4.61 -17.01
N ASP A 205 1.60 3.72 -18.01
CA ASP A 205 0.57 3.72 -19.05
C ASP A 205 -0.83 3.46 -18.47
N ALA A 206 -0.94 2.50 -17.55
CA ALA A 206 -2.20 2.23 -16.86
C ALA A 206 -2.68 3.46 -16.05
N SER A 207 -1.77 4.19 -15.42
CA SER A 207 -2.10 5.40 -14.66
C SER A 207 -2.52 6.56 -15.56
N VAL A 208 -1.90 6.71 -16.74
CA VAL A 208 -2.35 7.69 -17.74
C VAL A 208 -3.77 7.36 -18.24
N MET A 209 -4.03 6.09 -18.55
CA MET A 209 -5.37 5.63 -18.95
C MET A 209 -6.38 5.82 -17.84
N GLU A 210 -6.04 5.52 -16.59
CA GLU A 210 -6.92 5.78 -15.44
C GLU A 210 -7.28 7.26 -15.34
N GLY A 211 -6.31 8.16 -15.55
CA GLY A 211 -6.54 9.60 -15.58
C GLY A 211 -7.53 10.03 -16.67
N ILE A 212 -7.38 9.49 -17.87
CA ILE A 212 -8.29 9.75 -18.99
C ILE A 212 -9.71 9.28 -18.67
N LEU A 213 -9.85 8.06 -18.14
CA LEU A 213 -11.15 7.48 -17.79
C LEU A 213 -11.81 8.20 -16.62
N ALA A 214 -11.04 8.54 -15.56
CA ALA A 214 -11.56 9.20 -14.37
C ALA A 214 -11.99 10.65 -14.60
N ARG A 215 -11.34 11.36 -15.54
CA ARG A 215 -11.60 12.79 -15.82
C ARG A 215 -12.42 13.01 -17.09
N GLY A 216 -12.64 11.97 -17.86
CA GLY A 216 -13.40 12.04 -19.09
C GLY A 216 -14.91 12.20 -18.86
N ASP A 217 -15.59 12.66 -19.88
CA ASP A 217 -17.05 12.76 -19.92
C ASP A 217 -17.67 11.55 -20.69
N ARG A 218 -18.94 11.65 -21.04
CA ARG A 218 -19.68 10.62 -21.81
C ARG A 218 -19.02 10.24 -23.13
N LYS A 219 -18.17 11.09 -23.71
CA LYS A 219 -17.47 10.81 -24.97
C LYS A 219 -16.47 9.66 -24.82
N ILE A 220 -15.99 9.42 -23.62
CA ILE A 220 -15.11 8.27 -23.32
C ILE A 220 -15.77 6.92 -23.65
N ALA A 221 -17.09 6.82 -23.54
CA ALA A 221 -17.83 5.61 -23.95
C ALA A 221 -17.53 5.20 -25.41
N GLN A 222 -17.35 6.18 -26.29
CA GLN A 222 -16.97 5.92 -27.70
C GLN A 222 -15.56 5.37 -27.84
N VAL A 223 -14.63 5.84 -27.00
CA VAL A 223 -13.26 5.33 -26.96
C VAL A 223 -13.25 3.89 -26.48
N ILE A 224 -13.97 3.60 -25.40
CA ILE A 224 -14.11 2.23 -24.85
C ILE A 224 -14.72 1.29 -25.90
N LEU A 225 -15.80 1.71 -26.56
CA LEU A 225 -16.44 0.90 -27.59
C LEU A 225 -15.48 0.60 -28.75
N LYS A 226 -14.73 1.61 -29.23
CA LYS A 226 -13.74 1.40 -30.31
C LYS A 226 -12.59 0.48 -29.86
N ALA A 227 -12.12 0.61 -28.63
CA ALA A 227 -11.11 -0.26 -28.06
C ALA A 227 -11.62 -1.71 -28.02
N TYR A 228 -12.84 -1.93 -27.51
CA TYR A 228 -13.47 -3.24 -27.49
C TYR A 228 -13.60 -3.84 -28.91
N GLN A 229 -14.07 -3.06 -29.89
CA GLN A 229 -14.19 -3.49 -31.29
C GLN A 229 -12.84 -3.86 -31.93
N LYS A 230 -11.72 -3.31 -31.41
CA LYS A 230 -10.36 -3.66 -31.80
C LYS A 230 -9.79 -4.85 -31.02
N GLY A 231 -10.59 -5.50 -30.19
CA GLY A 231 -10.19 -6.67 -29.41
C GLY A 231 -9.52 -6.39 -28.07
N CYS A 232 -9.55 -5.13 -27.59
CA CYS A 232 -9.05 -4.78 -26.25
C CYS A 232 -10.02 -5.28 -25.18
N ILE A 233 -9.57 -6.20 -24.31
CA ILE A 233 -10.40 -6.79 -23.24
C ILE A 233 -9.75 -6.64 -21.86
N PHE A 234 -8.44 -6.89 -21.73
CA PHE A 234 -7.68 -6.89 -20.49
C PHE A 234 -6.46 -5.96 -20.54
N ASP A 235 -6.65 -4.75 -21.02
CA ASP A 235 -5.55 -3.81 -21.32
C ASP A 235 -4.85 -3.22 -20.07
N ALA A 236 -5.39 -3.47 -18.88
CA ALA A 236 -4.73 -3.07 -17.63
C ALA A 236 -3.46 -3.87 -17.32
N TRP A 237 -3.20 -4.96 -18.03
CA TRP A 237 -2.03 -5.82 -17.85
C TRP A 237 -1.05 -5.58 -19.00
N GLY A 238 0.07 -4.93 -18.73
CA GLY A 238 1.08 -4.55 -19.73
C GLY A 238 1.56 -5.70 -20.64
N ALA A 239 1.53 -6.94 -20.14
CA ALA A 239 1.85 -8.12 -20.95
C ALA A 239 0.80 -8.43 -22.05
N VAL A 240 -0.42 -7.92 -21.90
CA VAL A 240 -1.53 -8.18 -22.87
C VAL A 240 -1.57 -7.11 -23.96
N SER A 241 -1.19 -5.86 -23.66
CA SER A 241 -1.22 -4.76 -24.63
C SER A 241 -0.27 -4.96 -25.80
N TYR A 242 0.79 -5.77 -25.65
CA TYR A 242 1.72 -6.09 -26.75
C TYR A 242 1.22 -7.18 -27.70
N THR A 243 0.24 -7.98 -27.34
CA THR A 243 -0.27 -9.07 -28.17
C THR A 243 -1.33 -8.62 -29.17
N HIS A 244 -1.98 -7.48 -28.97
CA HIS A 244 -3.05 -6.97 -29.81
C HIS A 244 -2.64 -5.83 -30.75
N LEU A 245 -1.38 -5.39 -30.70
CA LEU A 245 -0.81 -4.33 -31.56
C LEU A 245 0.09 -4.87 -32.68
N ARG A 246 0.02 -6.18 -32.97
CA ARG A 246 0.68 -6.79 -34.14
C ARG A 246 -0.30 -7.08 -35.25
#